data_adc0cf43114a322e112d98ce3a0719e1
#
_entry.id   adc0cf43114a322e112d98ce3a0719e1
#
_cell.length_a   1.000
_cell.length_b   1.000
_cell.length_c   1.000
_cell.angle_alpha   90.00
_cell.angle_beta   90.00
_cell.angle_gamma   90.00
#
_symmetry.space_group_name_H-M   'P 1'
#
loop_
_entity.id
_entity.type
_entity.pdbx_description
1 polymer ?
#
loop_
_entity_poly.entity_id
_entity_poly.type
_entity_poly.pdbx_seq_one_letter_code
_entity_poly.pdbx_strand_id
1 'polypeptide(L)'
;MKRFYLYFLLMFVSISSFAQKQTTMPMLYRGFKPSVITLATGRKIRQSHTNVYLKNSSLLYLKGEYTMEAEMNNILAVDFDDRHFVNINNQLAYLIDSIGTNALYCVELFDREAFERNLQNNVNISNMEIGEMINIGTMDINNEEDWKLPVFKYFYFYWNGIYVKVHERNIIRRLNKEQRVMFKRMVGLPDFSWQNEKSLMQLLKAITQ
;
A
#
# COMPACT_ATOMS: atom_id res chain seq x y z
N MET A 1 39.45 -25.13 -37.24
CA MET A 1 39.39 -23.77 -36.63
C MET A 1 38.01 -23.10 -36.88
N LYS A 2 37.45 -23.10 -38.08
CA LYS A 2 36.13 -22.43 -38.34
C LYS A 2 34.92 -22.95 -37.51
N ARG A 3 34.91 -24.22 -37.10
CA ARG A 3 33.81 -24.80 -36.31
C ARG A 3 33.87 -24.37 -34.83
N PHE A 4 35.04 -24.03 -34.32
CA PHE A 4 35.20 -23.56 -32.91
C PHE A 4 34.64 -22.16 -32.71
N TYR A 5 34.76 -21.27 -33.71
CA TYR A 5 34.20 -19.92 -33.67
C TYR A 5 32.68 -19.92 -33.69
N LEU A 6 32.05 -20.91 -34.34
CA LEU A 6 30.61 -21.02 -34.42
C LEU A 6 29.99 -21.37 -33.04
N TYR A 7 30.64 -22.26 -32.28
CA TYR A 7 30.19 -22.60 -30.92
C TYR A 7 30.43 -21.47 -29.92
N PHE A 8 31.52 -20.71 -30.11
CA PHE A 8 31.79 -19.54 -29.27
C PHE A 8 30.80 -18.40 -29.56
N LEU A 9 30.41 -18.21 -30.80
CA LEU A 9 29.37 -17.22 -31.14
C LEU A 9 27.98 -17.62 -30.62
N LEU A 10 27.64 -18.92 -30.66
CA LEU A 10 26.37 -19.44 -30.10
C LEU A 10 26.31 -19.32 -28.57
N MET A 11 27.44 -19.43 -27.88
CA MET A 11 27.49 -19.24 -26.42
C MET A 11 27.27 -17.78 -26.00
N PHE A 12 27.61 -16.80 -26.84
CA PHE A 12 27.37 -15.39 -26.59
C PHE A 12 25.92 -14.94 -26.82
N VAL A 13 25.16 -15.65 -27.63
CA VAL A 13 23.76 -15.33 -27.92
C VAL A 13 22.81 -15.81 -26.82
N SER A 14 23.23 -16.75 -25.98
CA SER A 14 22.39 -17.28 -24.88
C SER A 14 22.44 -16.46 -23.59
N ILE A 15 23.25 -15.39 -23.50
CA ILE A 15 23.14 -14.40 -22.42
C ILE A 15 22.15 -13.32 -22.88
N SER A 16 20.96 -13.72 -23.24
CA SER A 16 19.80 -12.83 -23.22
C SER A 16 19.54 -12.50 -21.77
N SER A 17 20.22 -11.47 -21.28
CA SER A 17 19.93 -10.86 -20.01
C SER A 17 18.43 -10.61 -20.00
N PHE A 18 17.69 -11.35 -19.19
CA PHE A 18 16.39 -10.91 -18.72
C PHE A 18 16.65 -9.65 -17.91
N ALA A 19 16.85 -8.53 -18.57
CA ALA A 19 16.77 -7.24 -17.95
C ALA A 19 15.32 -7.11 -17.46
N GLN A 20 15.07 -7.57 -16.25
CA GLN A 20 13.84 -7.24 -15.55
C GLN A 20 13.77 -5.73 -15.59
N LYS A 21 12.76 -5.21 -16.28
CA LYS A 21 12.49 -3.77 -16.33
C LYS A 21 12.21 -3.35 -14.90
N GLN A 22 13.24 -2.88 -14.21
CA GLN A 22 13.13 -2.42 -12.82
C GLN A 22 12.18 -1.22 -12.81
N THR A 23 11.05 -1.39 -12.16
CA THR A 23 10.11 -0.29 -12.01
C THR A 23 10.57 0.58 -10.83
N THR A 24 10.69 1.87 -11.07
CA THR A 24 11.01 2.88 -10.05
C THR A 24 9.78 3.29 -9.23
N MET A 25 8.63 2.66 -9.48
CA MET A 25 7.38 2.99 -8.81
C MET A 25 7.30 2.31 -7.44
N PRO A 26 7.03 3.06 -6.34
CA PRO A 26 6.79 2.47 -5.04
C PRO A 26 5.47 1.70 -5.07
N MET A 27 5.56 0.37 -5.01
CA MET A 27 4.43 -0.54 -5.04
C MET A 27 4.32 -1.31 -3.72
N LEU A 28 3.11 -1.71 -3.36
CA LEU A 28 2.84 -2.47 -2.15
C LEU A 28 3.45 -3.86 -2.21
N TYR A 29 3.29 -4.54 -3.34
CA TYR A 29 3.86 -5.86 -3.59
C TYR A 29 5.09 -5.74 -4.47
N ARG A 30 6.08 -6.60 -4.25
CA ARG A 30 7.30 -6.65 -5.07
C ARG A 30 7.01 -6.86 -6.55
N GLY A 31 5.96 -7.62 -6.87
CA GLY A 31 5.52 -7.90 -8.24
C GLY A 31 4.03 -7.70 -8.41
N PHE A 32 3.58 -7.78 -9.65
CA PHE A 32 2.15 -7.76 -9.95
C PHE A 32 1.51 -9.07 -9.52
N LYS A 33 0.31 -8.99 -8.93
CA LYS A 33 -0.50 -10.11 -8.46
C LYS A 33 -1.87 -10.13 -9.13
N PRO A 34 -2.53 -11.30 -9.19
CA PRO A 34 -3.92 -11.35 -9.61
C PRO A 34 -4.83 -10.70 -8.57
N SER A 35 -5.89 -10.05 -9.03
CA SER A 35 -6.93 -9.49 -8.17
C SER A 35 -8.32 -9.57 -8.81
N VAL A 36 -9.34 -9.39 -7.97
CA VAL A 36 -10.73 -9.19 -8.38
C VAL A 36 -11.11 -7.75 -8.11
N ILE A 37 -11.43 -7.00 -9.17
CA ILE A 37 -11.80 -5.60 -9.11
C ILE A 37 -13.31 -5.51 -9.15
N THR A 38 -13.93 -4.89 -8.16
CA THR A 38 -15.35 -4.57 -8.15
C THR A 38 -15.53 -3.13 -8.62
N LEU A 39 -16.23 -2.95 -9.75
CA LEU A 39 -16.50 -1.64 -10.32
C LEU A 39 -17.67 -0.94 -9.63
N ALA A 40 -17.81 0.38 -9.83
CA ALA A 40 -18.94 1.20 -9.36
C ALA A 40 -20.29 0.70 -9.85
N THR A 41 -20.32 -0.02 -10.99
CA THR A 41 -21.51 -0.69 -11.52
C THR A 41 -21.88 -1.99 -10.80
N GLY A 42 -21.08 -2.45 -9.83
CA GLY A 42 -21.21 -3.75 -9.18
C GLY A 42 -20.60 -4.92 -9.97
N ARG A 43 -20.15 -4.70 -11.20
CA ARG A 43 -19.49 -5.73 -12.03
C ARG A 43 -18.14 -6.08 -11.45
N LYS A 44 -17.81 -7.39 -11.39
CA LYS A 44 -16.50 -7.90 -10.99
C LYS A 44 -15.65 -8.25 -12.22
N ILE A 45 -14.40 -7.83 -12.20
CA ILE A 45 -13.42 -8.10 -13.25
C ILE A 45 -12.21 -8.79 -12.58
N ARG A 46 -11.77 -9.91 -13.14
CA ARG A 46 -10.49 -10.53 -12.75
C ARG A 46 -9.38 -9.95 -13.60
N GLN A 47 -8.30 -9.52 -12.94
CA GLN A 47 -7.11 -9.00 -13.57
C GLN A 47 -5.89 -9.75 -13.06
N SER A 48 -5.07 -10.29 -13.97
CA SER A 48 -3.95 -11.15 -13.60
C SER A 48 -2.75 -10.39 -13.03
N HIS A 49 -2.59 -9.13 -13.42
CA HIS A 49 -1.40 -8.34 -13.10
C HIS A 49 -1.80 -6.98 -12.55
N THR A 50 -1.93 -6.89 -11.24
CA THR A 50 -2.29 -5.67 -10.51
C THR A 50 -1.36 -5.44 -9.34
N ASN A 51 -1.28 -4.19 -8.88
CA ASN A 51 -0.54 -3.80 -7.68
C ASN A 51 -1.17 -2.53 -7.10
N VAL A 52 -0.78 -2.15 -5.89
CA VAL A 52 -1.18 -0.88 -5.27
C VAL A 52 -0.02 0.10 -5.37
N TYR A 53 -0.28 1.28 -5.92
CA TYR A 53 0.69 2.37 -6.04
C TYR A 53 0.77 3.15 -4.74
N LEU A 54 1.85 3.00 -3.99
CA LEU A 54 1.99 3.61 -2.67
C LEU A 54 2.15 5.15 -2.69
N LYS A 55 2.33 5.77 -3.86
CA LYS A 55 2.39 7.24 -3.94
C LYS A 55 1.06 7.90 -3.57
N ASN A 56 -0.04 7.31 -3.99
CA ASN A 56 -1.40 7.85 -3.79
C ASN A 56 -2.44 6.77 -3.43
N SER A 57 -2.00 5.54 -3.20
CA SER A 57 -2.85 4.37 -2.92
C SER A 57 -3.87 4.07 -4.03
N SER A 58 -3.48 4.21 -5.30
CA SER A 58 -4.28 3.83 -6.46
C SER A 58 -3.98 2.41 -6.92
N LEU A 59 -4.82 1.87 -7.82
CA LEU A 59 -4.60 0.57 -8.45
C LEU A 59 -3.71 0.72 -9.69
N LEU A 60 -2.66 -0.09 -9.75
CA LEU A 60 -1.85 -0.29 -10.96
C LEU A 60 -2.25 -1.59 -11.64
N TYR A 61 -2.15 -1.62 -12.98
CA TYR A 61 -2.32 -2.84 -13.77
C TYR A 61 -1.39 -2.84 -14.98
N LEU A 62 -1.09 -4.02 -15.52
CA LEU A 62 -0.32 -4.14 -16.75
C LEU A 62 -1.26 -4.17 -17.97
N LYS A 63 -0.90 -3.38 -18.98
CA LYS A 63 -1.49 -3.43 -20.33
C LYS A 63 -0.37 -3.68 -21.35
N GLY A 64 -0.18 -4.95 -21.72
CA GLY A 64 1.02 -5.38 -22.42
C GLY A 64 2.25 -5.18 -21.55
N GLU A 65 3.24 -4.44 -22.03
CA GLU A 65 4.47 -4.11 -21.28
C GLU A 65 4.36 -2.82 -20.44
N TYR A 66 3.24 -2.11 -20.52
CA TYR A 66 3.07 -0.82 -19.86
C TYR A 66 2.37 -0.97 -18.50
N THR A 67 2.93 -0.32 -17.48
CA THR A 67 2.24 -0.13 -16.20
C THR A 67 1.29 1.05 -16.32
N MET A 68 0.03 0.80 -16.08
CA MET A 68 -1.05 1.80 -16.12
C MET A 68 -1.64 2.01 -14.73
N GLU A 69 -1.98 3.25 -14.42
CA GLU A 69 -2.76 3.59 -13.23
C GLU A 69 -4.25 3.58 -13.58
N ALA A 70 -5.05 2.93 -12.74
CA ALA A 70 -6.49 2.81 -12.97
C ALA A 70 -7.22 4.10 -12.58
N GLU A 71 -8.31 4.40 -13.29
CA GLU A 71 -9.22 5.48 -12.93
C GLU A 71 -10.05 5.07 -11.70
N MET A 72 -9.67 5.58 -10.54
CA MET A 72 -10.20 5.16 -9.24
C MET A 72 -11.69 5.47 -9.06
N ASN A 73 -12.25 6.47 -9.74
CA ASN A 73 -13.68 6.79 -9.67
C ASN A 73 -14.60 5.62 -10.08
N ASN A 74 -14.09 4.71 -10.90
CA ASN A 74 -14.85 3.56 -11.41
C ASN A 74 -14.67 2.29 -10.57
N ILE A 75 -13.86 2.33 -9.51
CA ILE A 75 -13.54 1.19 -8.66
C ILE A 75 -14.19 1.35 -7.29
N LEU A 76 -14.91 0.33 -6.82
CA LEU A 76 -15.44 0.26 -5.46
C LEU A 76 -14.51 -0.49 -4.52
N ALA A 77 -13.98 -1.64 -4.98
CA ALA A 77 -13.15 -2.51 -4.15
C ALA A 77 -12.17 -3.31 -5.02
N VAL A 78 -11.11 -3.76 -4.40
CA VAL A 78 -10.10 -4.65 -5.00
C VAL A 78 -9.77 -5.75 -4.00
N ASP A 79 -9.93 -7.00 -4.41
CA ASP A 79 -9.61 -8.18 -3.62
C ASP A 79 -8.33 -8.82 -4.16
N PHE A 80 -7.28 -8.81 -3.36
CA PHE A 80 -6.12 -9.67 -3.52
C PHE A 80 -6.32 -10.94 -2.69
N ASP A 81 -5.44 -11.92 -2.82
CA ASP A 81 -5.47 -13.15 -2.04
C ASP A 81 -5.26 -12.94 -0.54
N ASP A 82 -4.48 -11.92 -0.18
CA ASP A 82 -4.08 -11.61 1.18
C ASP A 82 -4.80 -10.40 1.80
N ARG A 83 -5.41 -9.53 0.98
CA ARG A 83 -6.02 -8.28 1.45
C ARG A 83 -7.26 -7.87 0.66
N HIS A 84 -8.25 -7.37 1.39
CA HIS A 84 -9.43 -6.71 0.84
C HIS A 84 -9.28 -5.20 0.94
N PHE A 85 -9.41 -4.52 -0.20
CA PHE A 85 -9.35 -3.05 -0.28
C PHE A 85 -10.70 -2.49 -0.70
N VAL A 86 -11.08 -1.36 -0.11
CA VAL A 86 -12.18 -0.52 -0.57
C VAL A 86 -11.65 0.81 -1.07
N ASN A 87 -12.36 1.42 -1.99
CA ASN A 87 -12.04 2.76 -2.45
C ASN A 87 -12.67 3.81 -1.52
N ILE A 88 -11.82 4.58 -0.85
CA ILE A 88 -12.24 5.72 -0.03
C ILE A 88 -11.59 6.98 -0.59
N ASN A 89 -12.40 7.87 -1.19
CA ASN A 89 -11.92 9.13 -1.78
C ASN A 89 -10.79 8.91 -2.82
N ASN A 90 -10.96 7.96 -3.73
CA ASN A 90 -10.01 7.57 -4.77
C ASN A 90 -8.70 6.95 -4.25
N GLN A 91 -8.70 6.41 -3.04
CA GLN A 91 -7.59 5.70 -2.45
C GLN A 91 -8.01 4.31 -2.00
N LEU A 92 -7.16 3.32 -2.22
CA LEU A 92 -7.36 1.97 -1.73
C LEU A 92 -7.02 1.90 -0.24
N ALA A 93 -8.02 1.59 0.57
CA ALA A 93 -7.87 1.36 1.99
C ALA A 93 -8.13 -0.11 2.30
N TYR A 94 -7.17 -0.80 2.91
CA TYR A 94 -7.38 -2.21 3.26
C TYR A 94 -8.12 -2.36 4.58
N LEU A 95 -8.95 -3.39 4.66
CA LEU A 95 -9.64 -3.76 5.88
C LEU A 95 -8.63 -4.32 6.90
N ILE A 96 -8.62 -3.72 8.10
CA ILE A 96 -7.85 -4.24 9.24
C ILE A 96 -8.69 -5.23 10.02
N ASP A 97 -9.86 -4.77 10.48
CA ASP A 97 -10.76 -5.58 11.30
C ASP A 97 -12.18 -4.97 11.31
N SER A 98 -13.17 -5.73 11.76
CA SER A 98 -14.57 -5.31 11.81
C SER A 98 -15.26 -5.74 13.10
N ILE A 99 -16.24 -4.93 13.54
CA ILE A 99 -17.10 -5.21 14.69
C ILE A 99 -18.54 -4.95 14.28
N GLY A 100 -19.31 -6.03 14.10
CA GLY A 100 -20.67 -5.94 13.58
C GLY A 100 -20.67 -5.31 12.17
N THR A 101 -21.36 -4.18 12.03
CA THR A 101 -21.42 -3.42 10.77
C THR A 101 -20.34 -2.33 10.66
N ASN A 102 -19.51 -2.18 11.69
CA ASN A 102 -18.45 -1.16 11.72
C ASN A 102 -17.09 -1.79 11.43
N ALA A 103 -16.17 -1.02 10.85
CA ALA A 103 -14.87 -1.54 10.45
C ALA A 103 -13.78 -0.47 10.54
N LEU A 104 -12.53 -0.93 10.65
CA LEU A 104 -11.32 -0.11 10.59
C LEU A 104 -10.60 -0.41 9.28
N TYR A 105 -10.31 0.64 8.52
CA TYR A 105 -9.54 0.60 7.28
C TYR A 105 -8.26 1.41 7.40
N CYS A 106 -7.24 0.99 6.68
CA CYS A 106 -5.94 1.66 6.61
C CYS A 106 -5.56 2.00 5.17
N VAL A 107 -5.08 3.21 4.95
CA VAL A 107 -4.37 3.62 3.74
C VAL A 107 -2.89 3.68 4.05
N GLU A 108 -2.09 3.02 3.22
CA GLU A 108 -0.62 3.05 3.27
C GLU A 108 -0.09 3.91 2.13
N LEU A 109 0.75 4.89 2.45
CA LEU A 109 1.45 5.70 1.47
C LEU A 109 2.95 5.63 1.69
N PHE A 110 3.71 5.67 0.62
CA PHE A 110 5.17 5.63 0.65
C PHE A 110 5.74 6.80 1.45
N ASP A 111 6.54 6.46 2.47
CA ASP A 111 7.28 7.45 3.27
C ASP A 111 8.65 7.68 2.65
N ARG A 112 8.71 8.65 1.74
CA ARG A 112 9.95 9.02 1.05
C ARG A 112 11.04 9.47 2.01
N GLU A 113 10.70 10.24 3.04
CA GLU A 113 11.68 10.75 4.00
C GLU A 113 12.29 9.62 4.83
N ALA A 114 11.46 8.68 5.31
CA ALA A 114 11.97 7.51 6.01
C ALA A 114 12.83 6.63 5.10
N PHE A 115 12.45 6.49 3.83
CA PHE A 115 13.22 5.77 2.84
C PHE A 115 14.61 6.40 2.61
N GLU A 116 14.67 7.71 2.40
CA GLU A 116 15.92 8.46 2.20
C GLU A 116 16.81 8.39 3.45
N ARG A 117 16.24 8.52 4.66
CA ARG A 117 16.98 8.33 5.92
C ARG A 117 17.56 6.92 6.05
N ASN A 118 16.81 5.88 5.68
CA ASN A 118 17.28 4.50 5.73
C ASN A 118 18.44 4.26 4.75
N LEU A 119 18.36 4.84 3.56
CA LEU A 119 19.48 4.79 2.59
C LEU A 119 20.74 5.45 3.15
N GLN A 120 20.63 6.64 3.72
CA GLN A 120 21.76 7.37 4.31
C GLN A 120 22.42 6.61 5.48
N ASN A 121 21.63 5.92 6.29
CA ASN A 121 22.12 5.14 7.43
C ASN A 121 22.81 3.81 7.02
N ASN A 122 22.40 3.23 5.89
CA ASN A 122 22.91 1.93 5.44
C ASN A 122 24.05 2.01 4.43
N VAL A 123 24.37 3.19 3.93
CA VAL A 123 25.43 3.40 2.95
C VAL A 123 26.32 4.54 3.42
N ASN A 124 27.63 4.30 3.54
CA ASN A 124 28.65 5.34 3.63
C ASN A 124 28.72 6.10 2.29
N ILE A 125 27.70 6.89 1.98
CA ILE A 125 27.65 7.70 0.76
C ILE A 125 28.24 9.06 1.10
N SER A 126 29.55 9.16 1.02
CA SER A 126 30.22 10.45 1.22
C SER A 126 30.13 11.40 0.01
N ASN A 127 29.66 11.00 -1.16
CA ASN A 127 29.69 11.85 -2.38
C ASN A 127 28.68 11.46 -3.47
N MET A 128 27.44 11.10 -3.17
CA MET A 128 26.43 11.03 -4.22
C MET A 128 25.48 12.22 -4.10
N GLU A 129 25.52 13.10 -5.10
CA GLU A 129 24.41 14.01 -5.37
C GLU A 129 23.15 13.16 -5.57
N ILE A 130 22.21 13.28 -4.64
CA ILE A 130 20.91 12.61 -4.71
C ILE A 130 20.10 13.37 -5.76
N GLY A 131 20.46 13.16 -7.04
CA GLY A 131 19.64 13.56 -8.18
C GLY A 131 18.37 12.73 -8.24
N GLU A 132 17.35 13.22 -8.89
CA GLU A 132 15.95 12.78 -8.99
C GLU A 132 15.67 11.27 -9.24
N MET A 133 16.67 10.40 -9.26
CA MET A 133 16.57 8.98 -9.57
C MET A 133 17.06 8.11 -8.42
N ILE A 134 16.31 8.06 -7.32
CA ILE A 134 16.47 6.94 -6.39
C ILE A 134 15.88 5.71 -7.09
N ASN A 135 16.74 4.90 -7.68
CA ASN A 135 16.34 3.64 -8.29
C ASN A 135 16.04 2.64 -7.17
N ILE A 136 14.77 2.52 -6.79
CA ILE A 136 14.29 1.56 -5.77
C ILE A 136 14.68 0.12 -6.16
N GLY A 137 14.95 -0.14 -7.43
CA GLY A 137 15.38 -1.46 -7.93
C GLY A 137 16.84 -1.82 -7.66
N THR A 138 17.70 -0.88 -7.22
CA THR A 138 19.11 -1.17 -6.88
C THR A 138 19.33 -1.52 -5.41
N MET A 139 18.30 -1.50 -4.59
CA MET A 139 18.42 -2.07 -3.25
C MET A 139 18.62 -3.58 -3.38
N ASP A 140 19.81 -4.03 -2.99
CA ASP A 140 20.18 -5.45 -2.89
C ASP A 140 19.42 -6.08 -1.72
N ILE A 141 18.10 -6.25 -1.91
CA ILE A 141 17.23 -6.91 -0.95
C ILE A 141 17.36 -8.40 -1.23
N ASN A 142 18.40 -8.99 -0.70
CA ASN A 142 18.72 -10.40 -0.89
C ASN A 142 17.73 -11.35 -0.20
N ASN A 143 16.78 -10.84 0.59
CA ASN A 143 15.76 -11.64 1.25
C ASN A 143 14.37 -11.30 0.73
N GLU A 144 13.70 -12.27 0.12
CA GLU A 144 12.33 -12.13 -0.38
C GLU A 144 11.31 -11.77 0.72
N GLU A 145 11.62 -12.13 1.99
CA GLU A 145 10.76 -11.87 3.15
C GLU A 145 10.79 -10.40 3.61
N ASP A 146 11.81 -9.61 3.24
CA ASP A 146 12.03 -8.26 3.77
C ASP A 146 11.64 -7.12 2.80
N TRP A 147 10.92 -7.42 1.69
CA TRP A 147 10.41 -6.37 0.81
C TRP A 147 9.32 -5.56 1.52
N LYS A 148 9.73 -4.58 2.32
CA LYS A 148 8.82 -3.60 2.92
C LYS A 148 9.36 -2.21 2.69
N LEU A 149 8.72 -1.48 1.79
CA LEU A 149 8.97 -0.04 1.68
C LEU A 149 8.46 0.65 2.96
N PRO A 150 9.15 1.66 3.47
CA PRO A 150 8.64 2.45 4.56
C PRO A 150 7.35 3.16 4.13
N VAL A 151 6.33 3.07 4.97
CA VAL A 151 5.03 3.67 4.71
C VAL A 151 4.56 4.43 5.93
N PHE A 152 3.88 5.54 5.72
CA PHE A 152 3.05 6.14 6.73
C PHE A 152 1.62 5.69 6.56
N LYS A 153 0.93 5.51 7.68
CA LYS A 153 -0.43 4.99 7.75
C LYS A 153 -1.39 6.05 8.22
N TYR A 154 -2.58 6.07 7.65
CA TYR A 154 -3.71 6.75 8.23
C TYR A 154 -4.97 5.91 8.06
N PHE A 155 -5.94 6.17 8.95
CA PHE A 155 -7.02 5.24 9.17
C PHE A 155 -8.37 5.88 8.89
N TYR A 156 -9.35 5.01 8.55
CA TYR A 156 -10.75 5.34 8.44
C TYR A 156 -11.59 4.37 9.26
N PHE A 157 -12.55 4.90 10.01
CA PHE A 157 -13.66 4.11 10.50
C PHE A 157 -14.75 4.05 9.44
N TYR A 158 -15.24 2.85 9.14
CA TYR A 158 -16.57 2.70 8.56
C TYR A 158 -17.53 2.62 9.73
N TRP A 159 -18.37 3.64 9.89
CA TRP A 159 -19.23 3.79 11.05
C TRP A 159 -20.55 4.39 10.64
N ASN A 160 -21.67 3.71 11.01
CA ASN A 160 -23.02 4.11 10.63
C ASN A 160 -23.19 4.35 9.12
N GLY A 161 -22.61 3.47 8.29
CA GLY A 161 -22.74 3.52 6.83
C GLY A 161 -21.83 4.55 6.12
N ILE A 162 -20.92 5.22 6.83
CA ILE A 162 -20.03 6.24 6.25
C ILE A 162 -18.57 6.01 6.66
N TYR A 163 -17.66 6.45 5.80
CA TYR A 163 -16.23 6.47 6.10
C TYR A 163 -15.86 7.78 6.81
N VAL A 164 -15.23 7.67 7.98
CA VAL A 164 -14.78 8.79 8.80
C VAL A 164 -13.28 8.69 8.98
N LYS A 165 -12.52 9.65 8.46
CA LYS A 165 -11.07 9.69 8.70
C LYS A 165 -10.80 9.76 10.21
N VAL A 166 -9.97 8.86 10.72
CA VAL A 166 -9.62 8.75 12.13
C VAL A 166 -8.78 9.95 12.53
N HIS A 167 -9.43 10.86 13.21
CA HIS A 167 -8.86 12.07 13.78
C HIS A 167 -9.84 12.56 14.86
N GLU A 168 -9.33 12.99 16.00
CA GLU A 168 -10.12 13.41 17.15
C GLU A 168 -11.30 14.31 16.76
N ARG A 169 -11.02 15.40 16.04
CA ARG A 169 -12.03 16.38 15.63
C ARG A 169 -13.14 15.78 14.76
N ASN A 170 -12.82 14.84 13.87
CA ASN A 170 -13.79 14.23 12.98
C ASN A 170 -14.72 13.27 13.72
N ILE A 171 -14.18 12.56 14.69
CA ILE A 171 -14.93 11.62 15.53
C ILE A 171 -15.84 12.37 16.49
N ILE A 172 -15.32 13.33 17.27
CA ILE A 172 -16.08 14.09 18.29
C ILE A 172 -17.32 14.77 17.68
N ARG A 173 -17.23 15.28 16.46
CA ARG A 173 -18.37 15.95 15.79
C ARG A 173 -19.57 15.03 15.58
N ARG A 174 -19.38 13.73 15.60
CA ARG A 174 -20.39 12.70 15.32
C ARG A 174 -20.91 12.00 16.56
N LEU A 175 -20.24 12.22 17.71
CA LEU A 175 -20.59 11.57 18.98
C LEU A 175 -21.71 12.32 19.69
N ASN A 176 -22.64 11.54 20.26
CA ASN A 176 -23.58 12.03 21.26
C ASN A 176 -22.91 12.28 22.62
N LYS A 177 -23.67 12.73 23.62
CA LYS A 177 -23.16 13.07 24.94
C LYS A 177 -22.46 11.88 25.64
N GLU A 178 -23.09 10.72 25.63
CA GLU A 178 -22.59 9.51 26.29
C GLU A 178 -21.34 8.98 25.60
N GLN A 179 -21.38 8.90 24.27
CA GLN A 179 -20.23 8.48 23.46
C GLN A 179 -19.01 9.41 23.64
N ARG A 180 -19.21 10.71 23.84
CA ARG A 180 -18.12 11.66 24.14
C ARG A 180 -17.41 11.36 25.46
N VAL A 181 -18.14 10.89 26.47
CA VAL A 181 -17.55 10.49 27.75
C VAL A 181 -16.65 9.27 27.54
N MET A 182 -17.16 8.25 26.82
CA MET A 182 -16.40 7.04 26.50
C MET A 182 -15.18 7.35 25.65
N PHE A 183 -15.36 8.18 24.62
CA PHE A 183 -14.27 8.64 23.76
C PHE A 183 -13.13 9.30 24.57
N LYS A 184 -13.46 10.28 25.43
CA LYS A 184 -12.46 10.96 26.26
C LYS A 184 -11.74 10.00 27.21
N ARG A 185 -12.47 9.04 27.77
CA ARG A 185 -11.89 7.99 28.61
C ARG A 185 -10.89 7.14 27.84
N MET A 186 -11.25 6.69 26.64
CA MET A 186 -10.38 5.83 25.82
C MET A 186 -9.13 6.56 25.34
N VAL A 187 -9.29 7.78 24.82
CA VAL A 187 -8.15 8.59 24.32
C VAL A 187 -7.24 9.05 25.45
N GLY A 188 -7.74 9.16 26.69
CA GLY A 188 -6.96 9.51 27.87
C GLY A 188 -6.19 8.36 28.50
N LEU A 189 -6.29 7.12 27.99
CA LEU A 189 -5.51 5.99 28.50
C LEU A 189 -4.02 6.18 28.14
N PRO A 190 -3.09 5.83 29.06
CA PRO A 190 -1.64 6.00 28.83
C PRO A 190 -1.10 5.22 27.63
N ASP A 191 -1.71 4.11 27.31
CA ASP A 191 -1.34 3.20 26.22
C ASP A 191 -2.12 3.44 24.91
N PHE A 192 -3.01 4.44 24.89
CA PHE A 192 -3.73 4.79 23.67
C PHE A 192 -2.81 5.45 22.65
N SER A 193 -2.89 4.99 21.41
CA SER A 193 -2.17 5.58 20.29
C SER A 193 -3.04 5.67 19.02
N TRP A 194 -3.04 6.83 18.39
CA TRP A 194 -3.70 7.09 17.11
C TRP A 194 -3.06 6.32 15.92
N GLN A 195 -1.88 5.75 16.13
CA GLN A 195 -1.16 4.95 15.12
C GLN A 195 -1.25 3.45 15.41
N ASN A 196 -1.88 3.06 16.51
CA ASN A 196 -2.01 1.65 16.89
C ASN A 196 -3.39 1.11 16.51
N GLU A 197 -3.41 0.11 15.65
CA GLU A 197 -4.62 -0.52 15.12
C GLU A 197 -5.51 -1.10 16.24
N LYS A 198 -4.90 -1.69 17.29
CA LYS A 198 -5.64 -2.25 18.44
C LYS A 198 -6.31 -1.14 19.25
N SER A 199 -5.60 -0.04 19.51
CA SER A 199 -6.17 1.14 20.21
C SER A 199 -7.36 1.71 19.43
N LEU A 200 -7.24 1.80 18.10
CA LEU A 200 -8.32 2.31 17.25
C LEU A 200 -9.53 1.37 17.22
N MET A 201 -9.31 0.06 17.16
CA MET A 201 -10.42 -0.91 17.24
C MET A 201 -11.13 -0.88 18.58
N GLN A 202 -10.39 -0.73 19.68
CA GLN A 202 -10.98 -0.56 21.01
C GLN A 202 -11.80 0.73 21.11
N LEU A 203 -11.28 1.83 20.54
CA LEU A 203 -12.01 3.09 20.46
C LEU A 203 -13.30 2.93 19.64
N LEU A 204 -13.24 2.33 18.46
CA LEU A 204 -14.41 2.07 17.61
C LEU A 204 -15.46 1.27 18.37
N LYS A 205 -15.05 0.19 19.05
CA LYS A 205 -15.93 -0.61 19.90
C LYS A 205 -16.60 0.20 20.98
N ALA A 206 -15.85 1.04 21.69
CA ALA A 206 -16.37 1.84 22.82
C ALA A 206 -17.38 2.92 22.40
N ILE A 207 -17.25 3.48 21.19
CA ILE A 207 -18.16 4.52 20.68
C ILE A 207 -19.35 3.97 19.91
N THR A 208 -19.39 2.65 19.63
CA THR A 208 -20.47 1.99 18.87
C THR A 208 -21.37 1.09 19.72
N GLN A 209 -21.01 0.86 20.98
CA GLN A 209 -21.82 0.22 22.01
C GLN A 209 -22.71 1.26 22.69
#